data_052cea98e18e28b06cb4cbae2c401a3c
#
_entry.id   052cea98e18e28b06cb4cbae2c401a3c
#
_cell.length_a   1.000
_cell.length_b   1.000
_cell.length_c   1.000
_cell.angle_alpha   90.00
_cell.angle_beta   90.00
_cell.angle_gamma   90.00
#
_symmetry.space_group_name_H-M   'P 1'
#
loop_
_entity.id
_entity.type
_entity.pdbx_description
1 polymer ?
#
loop_
_entity_poly.entity_id
_entity_poly.type
_entity_poly.pdbx_seq_one_letter_code
_entity_poly.pdbx_strand_id
1 'polypeptide(L)'
;MDNRLYLIAAARPDLETFLEAAVRGGVDIVQIREKSLPDGELLPVLQNAREVTRRLGVPLVVNDRPDLARLAEADFVHVGQEDLPVAAARIFGLRVGQSTHAPADLDATDADYVGVGPVYETPTKEGRPAAGLDYVRYAAEHARVPWFAIGGIDGTNVTDVVAAGATRIAVVRAIGDAADPERAADMLRRALG
;
A
#
# COMPACT_ATOMS: atom_id res chain seq x y z
N MET A 1 -13.77 2.77 -2.74
CA MET A 1 -12.61 1.87 -2.91
C MET A 1 -12.95 0.55 -2.26
N ASP A 2 -13.04 -0.54 -3.06
CA ASP A 2 -13.46 -1.87 -2.56
C ASP A 2 -12.28 -2.82 -2.39
N ASN A 3 -11.06 -2.33 -2.70
CA ASN A 3 -9.81 -3.06 -2.59
C ASN A 3 -9.53 -3.46 -1.14
N ARG A 4 -9.02 -4.67 -0.92
CA ARG A 4 -8.82 -5.27 0.42
C ARG A 4 -7.40 -5.73 0.69
N LEU A 5 -6.68 -6.23 -0.32
CA LEU A 5 -5.30 -6.71 -0.19
C LEU A 5 -4.37 -5.85 -1.06
N TYR A 6 -3.66 -4.96 -0.41
CA TYR A 6 -2.78 -3.98 -1.01
C TYR A 6 -1.32 -4.47 -0.97
N LEU A 7 -0.73 -4.72 -2.13
CA LEU A 7 0.68 -5.06 -2.27
C LEU A 7 1.52 -3.80 -2.50
N ILE A 8 2.58 -3.63 -1.71
CA ILE A 8 3.61 -2.63 -1.93
C ILE A 8 4.88 -3.35 -2.34
N ALA A 9 5.38 -3.08 -3.55
CA ALA A 9 6.55 -3.72 -4.15
C ALA A 9 7.61 -2.70 -4.55
N ALA A 10 8.89 -3.07 -4.45
CA ALA A 10 9.99 -2.36 -5.08
C ALA A 10 10.15 -2.77 -6.56
N ALA A 11 10.99 -2.04 -7.29
CA ALA A 11 11.45 -2.46 -8.61
C ALA A 11 12.18 -3.80 -8.52
N ARG A 12 11.89 -4.71 -9.48
CA ARG A 12 12.51 -6.03 -9.53
C ARG A 12 12.55 -6.54 -10.98
N PRO A 13 13.53 -7.39 -11.34
CA PRO A 13 13.67 -7.87 -12.72
C PRO A 13 12.47 -8.71 -13.22
N ASP A 14 11.82 -9.43 -12.32
CA ASP A 14 10.66 -10.31 -12.57
C ASP A 14 9.31 -9.64 -12.21
N LEU A 15 9.23 -8.29 -12.24
CA LEU A 15 8.08 -7.51 -11.78
C LEU A 15 6.76 -8.00 -12.38
N GLU A 16 6.70 -8.23 -13.68
CA GLU A 16 5.49 -8.67 -14.38
C GLU A 16 4.97 -10.01 -13.84
N THR A 17 5.80 -11.06 -13.86
CA THR A 17 5.41 -12.39 -13.38
C THR A 17 5.09 -12.42 -11.89
N PHE A 18 5.79 -11.60 -11.11
CA PHE A 18 5.52 -11.41 -9.69
C PHE A 18 4.16 -10.77 -9.44
N LEU A 19 3.83 -9.69 -10.13
CA LEU A 19 2.53 -9.02 -10.00
C LEU A 19 1.38 -9.93 -10.46
N GLU A 20 1.56 -10.68 -11.56
CA GLU A 20 0.59 -11.67 -12.03
C GLU A 20 0.31 -12.74 -10.97
N ALA A 21 1.34 -13.31 -10.35
CA ALA A 21 1.18 -14.30 -9.28
C ALA A 21 0.47 -13.70 -8.07
N ALA A 22 0.87 -12.52 -7.61
CA ALA A 22 0.26 -11.85 -6.48
C ALA A 22 -1.23 -11.52 -6.71
N VAL A 23 -1.59 -11.04 -7.91
CA VAL A 23 -2.99 -10.73 -8.28
C VAL A 23 -3.83 -12.00 -8.39
N ARG A 24 -3.30 -13.10 -8.97
CA ARG A 24 -4.00 -14.40 -8.95
C ARG A 24 -4.29 -14.89 -7.53
N GLY A 25 -3.39 -14.60 -6.58
CA GLY A 25 -3.58 -14.89 -5.15
C GLY A 25 -4.54 -13.94 -4.44
N GLY A 26 -5.07 -12.90 -5.11
CA GLY A 26 -6.09 -12.02 -4.55
C GLY A 26 -5.62 -10.61 -4.17
N VAL A 27 -4.40 -10.20 -4.53
CA VAL A 27 -4.00 -8.79 -4.49
C VAL A 27 -4.90 -8.01 -5.45
N ASP A 28 -5.48 -6.93 -4.97
CA ASP A 28 -6.46 -6.13 -5.71
C ASP A 28 -6.09 -4.63 -5.81
N ILE A 29 -4.93 -4.24 -5.32
CA ILE A 29 -4.29 -2.93 -5.52
C ILE A 29 -2.77 -3.08 -5.37
N VAL A 30 -1.99 -2.41 -6.21
CA VAL A 30 -0.53 -2.49 -6.25
C VAL A 30 0.09 -1.10 -6.11
N GLN A 31 1.12 -0.96 -5.27
CA GLN A 31 1.98 0.22 -5.20
C GLN A 31 3.40 -0.14 -5.61
N ILE A 32 4.00 0.68 -6.46
CA ILE A 32 5.44 0.66 -6.68
C ILE A 32 6.09 1.69 -5.76
N ARG A 33 6.93 1.18 -4.84
CA ARG A 33 7.71 1.97 -3.89
C ARG A 33 9.19 1.68 -4.10
N GLU A 34 9.83 2.53 -4.87
CA GLU A 34 11.26 2.50 -5.15
C GLU A 34 11.89 3.84 -4.74
N LYS A 35 12.95 3.78 -3.94
CA LYS A 35 13.61 4.98 -3.38
C LYS A 35 15.06 5.13 -3.81
N SER A 36 15.60 4.16 -4.53
CA SER A 36 17.02 4.11 -4.90
C SER A 36 17.28 4.41 -6.38
N LEU A 37 16.31 4.19 -7.25
CA LEU A 37 16.45 4.44 -8.69
C LEU A 37 16.34 5.93 -9.03
N PRO A 38 17.18 6.45 -9.92
CA PRO A 38 16.99 7.78 -10.48
C PRO A 38 15.72 7.82 -11.35
N ASP A 39 15.16 9.02 -11.52
CA ASP A 39 13.85 9.22 -12.22
C ASP A 39 13.81 8.62 -13.62
N GLY A 40 14.91 8.73 -14.38
CA GLY A 40 15.01 8.18 -15.74
C GLY A 40 14.94 6.66 -15.80
N GLU A 41 15.29 5.97 -14.72
CA GLU A 41 15.17 4.51 -14.59
C GLU A 41 13.85 4.11 -13.92
N LEU A 42 13.35 4.91 -13.00
CA LEU A 42 12.10 4.65 -12.30
C LEU A 42 10.89 4.80 -13.22
N LEU A 43 10.84 5.82 -14.08
CA LEU A 43 9.69 6.05 -14.96
C LEU A 43 9.36 4.84 -15.86
N PRO A 44 10.34 4.21 -16.56
CA PRO A 44 10.08 2.97 -17.31
C PRO A 44 9.53 1.82 -16.44
N VAL A 45 10.01 1.67 -15.20
CA VAL A 45 9.48 0.66 -14.26
C VAL A 45 8.01 0.93 -13.95
N LEU A 46 7.65 2.19 -13.68
CA LEU A 46 6.27 2.59 -13.39
C LEU A 46 5.35 2.38 -14.60
N GLN A 47 5.83 2.70 -15.80
CA GLN A 47 5.09 2.48 -17.06
C GLN A 47 4.84 0.99 -17.32
N ASN A 48 5.85 0.14 -17.12
CA ASN A 48 5.69 -1.31 -17.19
C ASN A 48 4.69 -1.81 -16.13
N ALA A 49 4.83 -1.39 -14.88
CA ALA A 49 3.87 -1.73 -13.82
C ALA A 49 2.43 -1.31 -14.19
N ARG A 50 2.27 -0.13 -14.80
CA ARG A 50 0.96 0.35 -15.28
C ARG A 50 0.37 -0.55 -16.36
N GLU A 51 1.17 -0.97 -17.30
CA GLU A 51 0.74 -1.87 -18.37
C GLU A 51 0.26 -3.22 -17.80
N VAL A 52 1.03 -3.79 -16.89
CA VAL A 52 0.68 -5.04 -16.19
C VAL A 52 -0.59 -4.88 -15.36
N THR A 53 -0.68 -3.85 -14.52
CA THR A 53 -1.84 -3.65 -13.64
C THR A 53 -3.12 -3.36 -14.41
N ARG A 54 -3.02 -2.64 -15.55
CA ARG A 54 -4.16 -2.40 -16.45
C ARG A 54 -4.68 -3.71 -17.06
N ARG A 55 -3.78 -4.59 -17.52
CA ARG A 55 -4.13 -5.92 -18.03
C ARG A 55 -4.78 -6.80 -16.98
N LEU A 56 -4.32 -6.70 -15.72
CA LEU A 56 -4.86 -7.46 -14.60
C LEU A 56 -6.13 -6.85 -13.98
N GLY A 57 -6.53 -5.65 -14.39
CA GLY A 57 -7.71 -4.98 -13.88
C GLY A 57 -7.58 -4.45 -12.44
N VAL A 58 -6.34 -4.20 -11.96
CA VAL A 58 -6.08 -3.67 -10.62
C VAL A 58 -5.47 -2.27 -10.68
N PRO A 59 -5.77 -1.36 -9.74
CA PRO A 59 -5.21 -0.01 -9.73
C PRO A 59 -3.72 -0.01 -9.39
N LEU A 60 -3.00 0.92 -10.01
CA LEU A 60 -1.61 1.26 -9.71
C LEU A 60 -1.53 2.49 -8.81
N VAL A 61 -0.72 2.39 -7.78
CA VAL A 61 -0.30 3.49 -6.91
C VAL A 61 1.21 3.73 -7.09
N VAL A 62 1.62 4.99 -7.13
CA VAL A 62 3.04 5.38 -7.10
C VAL A 62 3.36 6.05 -5.77
N ASN A 63 4.49 5.66 -5.17
CA ASN A 63 4.92 6.20 -3.88
C ASN A 63 5.61 7.56 -4.04
N ASP A 64 5.27 8.56 -3.22
CA ASP A 64 5.91 9.87 -3.01
C ASP A 64 5.96 10.82 -4.23
N ARG A 65 5.92 10.34 -5.44
CA ARG A 65 6.21 11.06 -6.69
C ARG A 65 4.96 11.29 -7.55
N PRO A 66 4.14 12.33 -7.27
CA PRO A 66 2.93 12.61 -8.04
C PRO A 66 3.22 13.01 -9.49
N ASP A 67 4.37 13.61 -9.77
CA ASP A 67 4.86 13.91 -11.11
C ASP A 67 5.07 12.64 -11.94
N LEU A 68 5.82 11.66 -11.43
CA LEU A 68 6.03 10.37 -12.09
C LEU A 68 4.75 9.53 -12.14
N ALA A 69 3.92 9.58 -11.09
CA ALA A 69 2.62 8.94 -11.08
C ALA A 69 1.73 9.43 -12.23
N ARG A 70 1.74 10.75 -12.49
CA ARG A 70 1.02 11.35 -13.61
C ARG A 70 1.57 10.92 -14.96
N LEU A 71 2.90 10.90 -15.11
CA LEU A 71 3.57 10.47 -16.35
C LEU A 71 3.37 8.97 -16.66
N ALA A 72 3.26 8.15 -15.61
CA ALA A 72 2.98 6.72 -15.73
C ALA A 72 1.46 6.40 -15.80
N GLU A 73 0.58 7.40 -15.82
CA GLU A 73 -0.88 7.22 -15.82
C GLU A 73 -1.38 6.36 -14.65
N ALA A 74 -0.75 6.48 -13.47
CA ALA A 74 -1.19 5.77 -12.27
C ALA A 74 -2.58 6.24 -11.81
N ASP A 75 -3.28 5.39 -11.08
CA ASP A 75 -4.62 5.70 -10.53
C ASP A 75 -4.54 6.53 -9.25
N PHE A 76 -3.44 6.34 -8.49
CA PHE A 76 -3.19 7.02 -7.22
C PHE A 76 -1.71 7.39 -7.05
N VAL A 77 -1.47 8.37 -6.20
CA VAL A 77 -0.18 8.58 -5.53
C VAL A 77 -0.35 8.37 -4.03
N HIS A 78 0.66 7.81 -3.36
CA HIS A 78 0.67 7.66 -1.90
C HIS A 78 1.82 8.47 -1.30
N VAL A 79 1.50 9.34 -0.33
CA VAL A 79 2.47 10.23 0.33
C VAL A 79 2.58 9.93 1.83
N GLY A 80 3.76 10.15 2.41
CA GLY A 80 3.99 10.15 3.85
C GLY A 80 3.73 11.52 4.48
N GLN A 81 3.99 11.62 5.79
CA GLN A 81 3.81 12.87 6.56
C GLN A 81 4.89 13.94 6.26
N GLU A 82 6.04 13.52 5.73
CA GLU A 82 7.18 14.38 5.42
C GLU A 82 7.30 14.67 3.91
N ASP A 83 6.43 14.05 3.10
CA ASP A 83 6.37 14.24 1.65
C ASP A 83 5.49 15.46 1.27
N LEU A 84 5.14 15.60 0.00
CA LEU A 84 4.23 16.64 -0.44
C LEU A 84 2.88 16.53 0.31
N PRO A 85 2.33 17.65 0.81
CA PRO A 85 0.99 17.68 1.38
C PRO A 85 -0.06 17.15 0.39
N VAL A 86 -1.11 16.50 0.89
CA VAL A 86 -2.20 15.92 0.08
C VAL A 86 -2.75 16.93 -0.95
N ALA A 87 -3.02 18.16 -0.53
CA ALA A 87 -3.51 19.21 -1.42
C ALA A 87 -2.55 19.54 -2.58
N ALA A 88 -1.23 19.51 -2.33
CA ALA A 88 -0.21 19.74 -3.36
C ALA A 88 -0.12 18.54 -4.32
N ALA A 89 -0.18 17.32 -3.81
CA ALA A 89 -0.17 16.11 -4.64
C ALA A 89 -1.41 16.03 -5.55
N ARG A 90 -2.58 16.52 -5.11
CA ARG A 90 -3.82 16.59 -5.92
C ARG A 90 -3.74 17.49 -7.14
N ILE A 91 -2.83 18.47 -7.18
CA ILE A 91 -2.64 19.36 -8.35
C ILE A 91 -2.28 18.56 -9.60
N PHE A 92 -1.68 17.38 -9.45
CA PHE A 92 -1.36 16.48 -10.56
C PHE A 92 -2.56 15.70 -11.12
N GLY A 93 -3.78 15.92 -10.58
CA GLY A 93 -5.01 15.29 -11.06
C GLY A 93 -5.15 13.81 -10.65
N LEU A 94 -4.47 13.40 -9.57
CA LEU A 94 -4.49 12.04 -9.03
C LEU A 94 -5.30 11.97 -7.73
N ARG A 95 -5.84 10.79 -7.43
CA ARG A 95 -6.30 10.46 -6.08
C ARG A 95 -5.09 10.23 -5.17
N VAL A 96 -5.19 10.67 -3.92
CA VAL A 96 -4.05 10.69 -2.99
C VAL A 96 -4.32 9.80 -1.79
N GLY A 97 -3.43 8.84 -1.55
CA GLY A 97 -3.34 8.11 -0.30
C GLY A 97 -2.34 8.76 0.65
N GLN A 98 -2.54 8.62 1.96
CA GLN A 98 -1.62 9.16 2.96
C GLN A 98 -1.31 8.14 4.06
N SER A 99 -0.04 8.07 4.46
CA SER A 99 0.35 7.32 5.66
C SER A 99 -0.07 8.07 6.93
N THR A 100 -0.69 7.38 7.88
CA THR A 100 -1.01 7.92 9.22
C THR A 100 -0.42 7.01 10.30
N HIS A 101 0.00 7.62 11.42
CA HIS A 101 0.79 6.93 12.44
C HIS A 101 0.22 7.08 13.86
N ALA A 102 -0.77 7.98 14.01
CA ALA A 102 -1.46 8.26 15.26
C ALA A 102 -2.90 8.71 14.98
N PRO A 103 -3.81 8.66 15.98
CA PRO A 103 -5.16 9.20 15.87
C PRO A 103 -5.23 10.62 15.29
N ALA A 104 -4.35 11.50 15.73
CA ALA A 104 -4.32 12.89 15.24
C ALA A 104 -4.06 13.01 13.74
N ASP A 105 -3.21 12.14 13.16
CA ASP A 105 -2.97 12.12 11.73
C ASP A 105 -4.22 11.67 10.97
N LEU A 106 -4.93 10.64 11.50
CA LEU A 106 -6.14 10.11 10.91
C LEU A 106 -7.28 11.15 10.93
N ASP A 107 -7.43 11.86 12.04
CA ASP A 107 -8.49 12.87 12.21
C ASP A 107 -8.27 14.10 11.34
N ALA A 108 -7.00 14.44 11.07
CA ALA A 108 -6.62 15.64 10.31
C ALA A 108 -6.51 15.43 8.79
N THR A 109 -6.51 14.19 8.29
CA THR A 109 -6.30 13.89 6.87
C THR A 109 -7.51 14.28 6.01
N ASP A 110 -7.22 14.76 4.81
CA ASP A 110 -8.19 14.93 3.71
C ASP A 110 -7.90 14.01 2.51
N ALA A 111 -7.05 12.99 2.69
CA ALA A 111 -6.69 12.03 1.66
C ALA A 111 -7.88 11.16 1.21
N ASP A 112 -7.79 10.58 0.01
CA ASP A 112 -8.83 9.71 -0.54
C ASP A 112 -8.84 8.31 0.11
N TYR A 113 -7.72 7.90 0.69
CA TYR A 113 -7.56 6.74 1.56
C TYR A 113 -6.32 6.87 2.44
N VAL A 114 -6.22 6.07 3.48
CA VAL A 114 -5.06 6.12 4.39
C VAL A 114 -4.44 4.76 4.68
N GLY A 115 -3.14 4.77 4.97
CA GLY A 115 -2.42 3.67 5.59
C GLY A 115 -2.35 3.90 7.10
N VAL A 116 -2.81 2.95 7.90
CA VAL A 116 -2.87 3.00 9.38
C VAL A 116 -1.77 2.11 9.95
N GLY A 117 -0.73 2.70 10.53
CA GLY A 117 0.38 1.92 11.07
C GLY A 117 1.68 2.72 11.30
N PRO A 118 2.79 2.02 11.60
CA PRO A 118 2.95 0.56 11.53
C PRO A 118 2.27 -0.17 12.70
N VAL A 119 1.52 -1.25 12.39
CA VAL A 119 0.85 -2.06 13.42
C VAL A 119 1.88 -2.82 14.26
N TYR A 120 2.87 -3.41 13.61
CA TYR A 120 4.00 -4.08 14.24
C TYR A 120 5.32 -3.46 13.79
N GLU A 121 6.38 -3.67 14.55
CA GLU A 121 7.72 -3.23 14.15
C GLU A 121 8.11 -3.79 12.78
N THR A 122 8.72 -2.96 11.95
CA THR A 122 9.07 -3.34 10.60
C THR A 122 10.35 -2.62 10.14
N PRO A 123 11.30 -3.32 9.49
CA PRO A 123 12.49 -2.69 8.94
C PRO A 123 12.19 -1.78 7.74
N THR A 124 10.99 -1.84 7.16
CA THR A 124 10.62 -1.00 6.01
C THR A 124 10.58 0.50 6.34
N LYS A 125 10.36 0.86 7.63
CA LYS A 125 10.46 2.22 8.17
C LYS A 125 11.22 2.15 9.49
N GLU A 126 12.56 2.05 9.40
CA GLU A 126 13.44 1.99 10.56
C GLU A 126 13.23 3.16 11.53
N GLY A 127 13.33 2.88 12.83
CA GLY A 127 13.24 3.89 13.89
C GLY A 127 11.82 4.35 14.24
N ARG A 128 10.79 3.86 13.58
CA ARG A 128 9.41 4.20 13.93
C ARG A 128 8.81 3.13 14.86
N PRO A 129 8.39 3.48 16.09
CA PRO A 129 7.74 2.53 17.00
C PRO A 129 6.42 2.03 16.41
N ALA A 130 6.04 0.81 16.77
CA ALA A 130 4.75 0.24 16.41
C ALA A 130 3.61 1.05 17.06
N ALA A 131 2.59 1.40 16.26
CA ALA A 131 1.37 2.03 16.75
C ALA A 131 0.41 1.02 17.41
N GLY A 132 0.61 -0.27 17.13
CA GLY A 132 -0.12 -1.36 17.74
C GLY A 132 -1.55 -1.55 17.25
N LEU A 133 -2.21 -2.58 17.80
CA LEU A 133 -3.60 -2.90 17.49
C LEU A 133 -4.59 -1.85 18.01
N ASP A 134 -4.22 -1.06 19.01
CA ASP A 134 -5.08 0.00 19.53
C ASP A 134 -5.33 1.09 18.47
N TYR A 135 -4.34 1.39 17.66
CA TYR A 135 -4.53 2.32 16.54
C TYR A 135 -5.38 1.71 15.43
N VAL A 136 -5.32 0.39 15.21
CA VAL A 136 -6.23 -0.32 14.29
C VAL A 136 -7.68 -0.21 14.79
N ARG A 137 -7.93 -0.44 16.08
CA ARG A 137 -9.27 -0.29 16.69
C ARG A 137 -9.79 1.14 16.56
N TYR A 138 -8.93 2.12 16.87
CA TYR A 138 -9.27 3.53 16.68
C TYR A 138 -9.69 3.83 15.23
N ALA A 139 -8.93 3.35 14.25
CA ALA A 139 -9.25 3.55 12.85
C ALA A 139 -10.56 2.86 12.45
N ALA A 140 -10.85 1.67 12.97
CA ALA A 140 -12.10 0.96 12.71
C ALA A 140 -13.34 1.75 13.18
N GLU A 141 -13.21 2.53 14.26
CA GLU A 141 -14.31 3.33 14.84
C GLU A 141 -14.40 4.75 14.24
N HIS A 142 -13.27 5.36 13.84
CA HIS A 142 -13.22 6.80 13.55
C HIS A 142 -12.85 7.14 12.10
N ALA A 143 -12.31 6.21 11.31
CA ALA A 143 -11.90 6.51 9.95
C ALA A 143 -13.11 6.91 9.06
N ARG A 144 -12.97 8.05 8.38
CA ARG A 144 -14.00 8.61 7.48
C ARG A 144 -13.74 8.28 6.01
N VAL A 145 -12.60 7.71 5.72
CA VAL A 145 -12.14 7.30 4.38
C VAL A 145 -11.73 5.84 4.40
N PRO A 146 -11.65 5.15 3.25
CA PRO A 146 -11.08 3.81 3.19
C PRO A 146 -9.67 3.78 3.80
N TRP A 147 -9.38 2.73 4.57
CA TRP A 147 -8.08 2.61 5.23
C TRP A 147 -7.53 1.18 5.16
N PHE A 148 -6.21 1.05 5.19
CA PHE A 148 -5.49 -0.20 5.17
C PHE A 148 -4.59 -0.29 6.40
N ALA A 149 -4.73 -1.33 7.21
CA ALA A 149 -3.75 -1.61 8.25
C ALA A 149 -2.42 -2.03 7.61
N ILE A 150 -1.30 -1.47 8.06
CA ILE A 150 0.01 -1.69 7.48
C ILE A 150 1.11 -1.77 8.54
N GLY A 151 2.18 -2.50 8.22
CA GLY A 151 3.41 -2.57 9.03
C GLY A 151 3.52 -3.87 9.80
N GLY A 152 4.47 -4.73 9.37
CA GLY A 152 4.77 -6.01 9.99
C GLY A 152 3.66 -7.06 9.93
N ILE A 153 2.66 -6.87 9.07
CA ILE A 153 1.54 -7.81 8.91
C ILE A 153 1.96 -8.96 7.99
N ASP A 154 1.70 -10.19 8.43
CA ASP A 154 1.92 -11.42 7.69
C ASP A 154 0.89 -12.51 8.08
N GLY A 155 1.07 -13.74 7.58
CA GLY A 155 0.16 -14.85 7.85
C GLY A 155 0.10 -15.31 9.31
N THR A 156 1.05 -14.92 10.15
CA THR A 156 1.08 -15.32 11.57
C THR A 156 0.27 -14.39 12.47
N ASN A 157 0.02 -13.14 12.01
CA ASN A 157 -0.59 -12.09 12.84
C ASN A 157 -1.80 -11.40 12.19
N VAL A 158 -2.11 -11.67 10.91
CA VAL A 158 -3.23 -11.03 10.20
C VAL A 158 -4.58 -11.24 10.89
N THR A 159 -4.79 -12.38 11.55
CA THR A 159 -6.03 -12.67 12.29
C THR A 159 -6.26 -11.71 13.45
N ASP A 160 -5.20 -11.30 14.15
CA ASP A 160 -5.28 -10.32 15.23
C ASP A 160 -5.62 -8.92 14.70
N VAL A 161 -5.08 -8.57 13.52
CA VAL A 161 -5.37 -7.30 12.83
C VAL A 161 -6.83 -7.24 12.38
N VAL A 162 -7.35 -8.35 11.84
CA VAL A 162 -8.78 -8.47 11.46
C VAL A 162 -9.67 -8.42 12.70
N ALA A 163 -9.30 -9.12 13.79
CA ALA A 163 -10.03 -9.08 15.06
C ALA A 163 -10.05 -7.67 15.69
N ALA A 164 -9.04 -6.85 15.41
CA ALA A 164 -9.01 -5.44 15.80
C ALA A 164 -9.87 -4.52 14.92
N GLY A 165 -10.56 -5.05 13.89
CA GLY A 165 -11.51 -4.32 13.06
C GLY A 165 -11.02 -3.99 11.65
N ALA A 166 -9.82 -4.41 11.26
CA ALA A 166 -9.33 -4.18 9.91
C ALA A 166 -10.05 -5.10 8.90
N THR A 167 -10.58 -4.50 7.85
CA THR A 167 -11.17 -5.22 6.69
C THR A 167 -10.27 -5.14 5.45
N ARG A 168 -9.19 -4.38 5.54
CA ARG A 168 -8.20 -4.12 4.49
C ARG A 168 -6.81 -4.09 5.10
N ILE A 169 -5.85 -4.70 4.41
CA ILE A 169 -4.44 -4.67 4.81
C ILE A 169 -3.53 -4.26 3.66
N ALA A 170 -2.40 -3.65 3.99
CA ALA A 170 -1.31 -3.41 3.06
C ALA A 170 -0.06 -4.16 3.55
N VAL A 171 0.59 -4.87 2.64
CA VAL A 171 1.76 -5.69 2.94
C VAL A 171 2.90 -5.42 1.96
N VAL A 172 4.13 -5.59 2.44
CA VAL A 172 5.36 -5.52 1.64
C VAL A 172 5.97 -6.92 1.55
N ARG A 173 6.70 -7.32 2.60
CA ARG A 173 7.50 -8.54 2.64
C ARG A 173 6.69 -9.82 2.70
N ALA A 174 5.52 -9.81 3.31
CA ALA A 174 4.68 -11.01 3.43
C ALA A 174 4.35 -11.66 2.08
N ILE A 175 4.30 -10.86 1.01
CA ILE A 175 4.18 -11.33 -0.37
C ILE A 175 5.50 -11.12 -1.14
N GLY A 176 6.17 -9.98 -0.94
CA GLY A 176 7.37 -9.60 -1.69
C GLY A 176 8.55 -10.56 -1.54
N ASP A 177 8.74 -11.11 -0.34
CA ASP A 177 9.83 -12.04 0.00
C ASP A 177 9.37 -13.51 -0.01
N ALA A 178 8.10 -13.78 -0.34
CA ALA A 178 7.59 -15.15 -0.35
C ALA A 178 8.15 -15.95 -1.55
N ALA A 179 8.50 -17.20 -1.30
CA ALA A 179 8.90 -18.12 -2.37
C ALA A 179 7.76 -18.41 -3.35
N ASP A 180 6.52 -18.29 -2.89
CA ASP A 180 5.29 -18.44 -3.67
C ASP A 180 4.37 -17.23 -3.36
N PRO A 181 4.46 -16.14 -4.16
CA PRO A 181 3.67 -14.94 -3.97
C PRO A 181 2.15 -15.15 -4.10
N GLU A 182 1.72 -16.05 -4.99
CA GLU A 182 0.31 -16.37 -5.19
C GLU A 182 -0.28 -17.01 -3.93
N ARG A 183 0.39 -18.03 -3.39
CA ARG A 183 -0.05 -18.70 -2.16
C ARG A 183 -0.03 -17.77 -0.94
N ALA A 184 0.99 -16.91 -0.83
CA ALA A 184 1.08 -15.94 0.26
C ALA A 184 -0.07 -14.92 0.20
N ALA A 185 -0.41 -14.44 -0.99
CA ALA A 185 -1.53 -13.53 -1.21
C ALA A 185 -2.88 -14.22 -0.91
N ASP A 186 -3.10 -15.45 -1.40
CA ASP A 186 -4.32 -16.23 -1.15
C ASP A 186 -4.57 -16.44 0.35
N MET A 187 -3.53 -16.80 1.10
CA MET A 187 -3.62 -16.95 2.56
C MET A 187 -4.06 -15.66 3.24
N LEU A 188 -3.46 -14.51 2.90
CA LEU A 188 -3.82 -13.21 3.46
C LEU A 188 -5.23 -12.78 3.03
N ARG A 189 -5.58 -13.04 1.77
CA ARG A 189 -6.92 -12.71 1.24
C ARG A 189 -8.03 -13.48 1.95
N ARG A 190 -7.82 -14.77 2.21
CA ARG A 190 -8.78 -15.60 2.97
C ARG A 190 -8.95 -15.13 4.41
N ALA A 191 -7.89 -14.67 5.05
CA ALA A 191 -7.98 -14.12 6.40
C ALA A 191 -8.86 -12.86 6.48
N LEU A 192 -8.99 -12.13 5.38
CA LEU A 192 -9.86 -10.94 5.29
C LEU A 192 -11.34 -11.28 5.07
N GLY A 193 -11.68 -12.51 4.70
CA GLY A 193 -13.05 -12.99 4.45
C GLY A 193 -13.57 -12.66 3.05
#